data_9359af1fb6d9c3788fb04d34bb6a629d
#
_entry.id   9359af1fb6d9c3788fb04d34bb6a629d
#
_cell.length_a   1.000
_cell.length_b   1.000
_cell.length_c   1.000
_cell.angle_alpha   90.00
_cell.angle_beta   90.00
_cell.angle_gamma   90.00
#
_symmetry.space_group_name_H-M   'P 1'
#
loop_
_entity.id
_entity.type
_entity.pdbx_description
1 polymer ?
#
loop_
_entity_poly.entity_id
_entity_poly.type
_entity_poly.pdbx_seq_one_letter_code
_entity_poly.pdbx_strand_id
1 'polypeptide(L)'
;IISSLKNPDGTINIPGFYDNVSDHSAESREKINSAPFDISHFRSHIEIGEEYGEQGFSTTERIGIRPTLDVNGIWGGYTGEGSKTVLPSKAFAKISMRLVPNQNSKDITKLFSDHLKSICPISCSIKVTEHHGGEPVVVDTNTKGYKAAFDAFKTVWNKEPIPTYDGGSIPI
;
A
#
# COMPACT_ATOMS: atom_id res chain seq x y z
N ILE A 1 -1.10 19.47 -3.80
CA ILE A 1 -1.87 18.51 -3.02
C ILE A 1 -1.27 17.10 -3.14
N ILE A 2 -1.19 16.50 -4.35
CA ILE A 2 -0.71 15.12 -4.51
C ILE A 2 0.73 14.95 -3.99
N SER A 3 1.62 15.89 -4.29
CA SER A 3 3.01 15.84 -3.85
C SER A 3 3.19 15.89 -2.33
N SER A 4 2.20 16.38 -1.59
CA SER A 4 2.25 16.44 -0.13
C SER A 4 1.68 15.21 0.57
N LEU A 5 1.19 14.21 -0.17
CA LEU A 5 0.63 12.98 0.40
C LEU A 5 1.68 11.99 0.89
N LYS A 6 2.94 12.17 0.47
CA LYS A 6 4.08 11.37 0.93
C LYS A 6 5.21 12.28 1.39
N ASN A 7 5.87 11.87 2.44
CA ASN A 7 7.11 12.48 2.93
C ASN A 7 8.31 12.01 2.09
N PRO A 8 9.46 12.71 2.16
CA PRO A 8 10.68 12.29 1.46
C PRO A 8 11.21 10.91 1.84
N ASP A 9 10.89 10.43 3.04
CA ASP A 9 11.24 9.10 3.55
C ASP A 9 10.29 7.98 3.08
N GLY A 10 9.31 8.32 2.23
CA GLY A 10 8.33 7.38 1.69
C GLY A 10 7.12 7.13 2.58
N THR A 11 7.07 7.69 3.78
CA THR A 11 5.88 7.57 4.65
C THR A 11 4.69 8.36 4.09
N ILE A 12 3.49 7.87 4.38
CA ILE A 12 2.24 8.53 3.99
C ILE A 12 1.99 9.71 4.94
N ASN A 13 1.86 10.91 4.37
CA ASN A 13 1.70 12.15 5.12
C ASN A 13 0.21 12.50 5.33
N ILE A 14 -0.50 11.63 6.01
CA ILE A 14 -1.90 11.84 6.42
C ILE A 14 -1.96 11.65 7.93
N PRO A 15 -2.35 12.67 8.72
CA PRO A 15 -2.47 12.55 10.17
C PRO A 15 -3.37 11.37 10.58
N GLY A 16 -2.90 10.52 11.49
CA GLY A 16 -3.63 9.35 11.97
C GLY A 16 -3.58 8.12 11.07
N PHE A 17 -2.94 8.20 9.90
CA PHE A 17 -2.91 7.08 8.95
C PHE A 17 -2.24 5.82 9.52
N TYR A 18 -1.24 5.99 10.35
CA TYR A 18 -0.47 4.90 10.95
C TYR A 18 -0.92 4.49 12.35
N ASP A 19 -1.91 5.17 12.96
CA ASP A 19 -2.28 4.99 14.37
C ASP A 19 -2.64 3.54 14.73
N ASN A 20 -3.21 2.81 13.79
CA ASN A 20 -3.60 1.41 13.97
C ASN A 20 -2.65 0.42 13.26
N VAL A 21 -1.56 0.87 12.67
CA VAL A 21 -0.57 -0.01 12.04
C VAL A 21 0.24 -0.70 13.12
N SER A 22 0.27 -2.03 13.10
CA SER A 22 1.00 -2.81 14.08
C SER A 22 2.51 -2.61 13.96
N ASP A 23 3.16 -2.42 15.10
CA ASP A 23 4.60 -2.56 15.20
C ASP A 23 4.99 -4.03 15.24
N HIS A 24 5.94 -4.40 14.42
CA HIS A 24 6.51 -5.75 14.40
C HIS A 24 7.82 -5.78 15.18
N SER A 25 7.98 -6.75 16.08
CA SER A 25 9.24 -6.97 16.80
C SER A 25 10.38 -7.30 15.83
N ALA A 26 11.62 -7.11 16.27
CA ALA A 26 12.79 -7.47 15.47
C ALA A 26 12.77 -8.95 15.03
N GLU A 27 12.35 -9.85 15.91
CA GLU A 27 12.19 -11.27 15.61
C GLU A 27 11.13 -11.52 14.52
N SER A 28 9.98 -10.82 14.61
CA SER A 28 8.93 -10.90 13.59
C SER A 28 9.42 -10.40 12.24
N ARG A 29 10.15 -9.29 12.21
CA ARG A 29 10.74 -8.72 11.00
C ARG A 29 11.79 -9.65 10.38
N GLU A 30 12.63 -10.27 11.21
CA GLU A 30 13.61 -11.26 10.75
C GLU A 30 12.91 -12.46 10.10
N LYS A 31 11.83 -12.96 10.71
CA LYS A 31 11.03 -14.05 10.14
C LYS A 31 10.39 -13.67 8.80
N ILE A 32 9.84 -12.47 8.66
CA ILE A 32 9.30 -11.96 7.39
C ILE A 32 10.39 -11.93 6.33
N ASN A 33 11.58 -11.44 6.67
CA ASN A 33 12.72 -11.32 5.77
C ASN A 33 13.45 -12.66 5.50
N SER A 34 13.11 -13.73 6.22
CA SER A 34 13.67 -15.07 5.97
C SER A 34 13.06 -15.75 4.74
N ALA A 35 11.92 -15.29 4.26
CA ALA A 35 11.33 -15.77 3.02
C ALA A 35 12.27 -15.45 1.84
N PRO A 36 12.53 -16.41 0.93
CA PRO A 36 13.39 -16.17 -0.22
C PRO A 36 12.82 -15.05 -1.09
N PHE A 37 13.60 -13.98 -1.27
CA PHE A 37 13.28 -12.87 -2.13
C PHE A 37 14.52 -12.44 -2.91
N ASP A 38 14.48 -12.64 -4.23
CA ASP A 38 15.56 -12.22 -5.12
C ASP A 38 15.31 -10.78 -5.60
N ILE A 39 15.96 -9.83 -4.95
CA ILE A 39 15.84 -8.40 -5.25
C ILE A 39 16.34 -8.07 -6.67
N SER A 40 17.37 -8.77 -7.15
CA SER A 40 17.96 -8.53 -8.48
C SER A 40 16.98 -8.98 -9.57
N HIS A 41 16.36 -10.14 -9.37
CA HIS A 41 15.31 -10.62 -10.26
C HIS A 41 14.08 -9.70 -10.24
N PHE A 42 13.66 -9.25 -9.06
CA PHE A 42 12.57 -8.29 -8.90
C PHE A 42 12.82 -7.00 -9.67
N ARG A 43 13.99 -6.36 -9.47
CA ARG A 43 14.38 -5.14 -10.20
C ARG A 43 14.38 -5.33 -11.70
N SER A 44 14.98 -6.43 -12.16
CA SER A 44 15.05 -6.76 -13.59
C SER A 44 13.66 -6.99 -14.18
N HIS A 45 12.78 -7.68 -13.45
CA HIS A 45 11.43 -8.02 -13.92
C HIS A 45 10.52 -6.79 -14.09
N ILE A 46 10.65 -5.80 -13.22
CA ILE A 46 9.87 -4.55 -13.29
C ILE A 46 10.65 -3.38 -13.90
N GLU A 47 11.87 -3.65 -14.41
CA GLU A 47 12.71 -2.69 -15.14
C GLU A 47 13.06 -1.42 -14.36
N ILE A 48 13.39 -1.56 -13.07
CA ILE A 48 13.83 -0.44 -12.22
C ILE A 48 15.30 -0.58 -11.81
N GLY A 49 15.95 0.55 -11.57
CA GLY A 49 17.33 0.60 -11.05
C GLY A 49 17.39 0.35 -9.54
N GLU A 50 16.48 0.99 -8.79
CA GLU A 50 16.40 0.91 -7.33
C GLU A 50 14.94 0.93 -6.87
N GLU A 51 14.67 0.28 -5.73
CA GLU A 51 13.36 0.33 -5.11
C GLU A 51 13.17 1.66 -4.37
N TYR A 52 12.00 2.24 -4.52
CA TYR A 52 11.54 3.35 -3.73
C TYR A 52 10.42 2.90 -2.77
N GLY A 53 10.41 3.46 -1.56
CA GLY A 53 9.35 3.19 -0.59
C GLY A 53 9.74 3.67 0.81
N GLU A 54 8.95 3.30 1.80
CA GLU A 54 9.12 3.71 3.19
C GLU A 54 10.50 3.27 3.72
N GLN A 55 11.29 4.25 4.21
CA GLN A 55 12.63 3.99 4.71
C GLN A 55 12.58 3.17 6.00
N GLY A 56 13.64 2.38 6.24
CA GLY A 56 13.73 1.51 7.41
C GLY A 56 13.02 0.16 7.27
N PHE A 57 12.40 -0.10 6.11
CA PHE A 57 11.76 -1.37 5.79
C PHE A 57 12.34 -1.98 4.51
N SER A 58 12.50 -3.30 4.50
CA SER A 58 12.89 -4.06 3.31
C SER A 58 11.75 -4.09 2.28
N THR A 59 12.04 -4.51 1.05
CA THR A 59 11.02 -4.67 0.01
C THR A 59 9.96 -5.69 0.42
N THR A 60 10.34 -6.79 1.05
CA THR A 60 9.41 -7.81 1.57
C THR A 60 8.48 -7.24 2.64
N GLU A 61 9.01 -6.43 3.55
CA GLU A 61 8.22 -5.77 4.58
C GLU A 61 7.27 -4.72 4.00
N ARG A 62 7.73 -3.93 3.03
CA ARG A 62 6.89 -2.95 2.32
C ARG A 62 5.72 -3.60 1.60
N ILE A 63 5.94 -4.76 0.99
CA ILE A 63 4.89 -5.52 0.30
C ILE A 63 3.89 -6.12 1.28
N GLY A 64 4.36 -6.65 2.43
CA GLY A 64 3.55 -7.48 3.31
C GLY A 64 2.93 -6.76 4.50
N ILE A 65 3.66 -5.86 5.17
CA ILE A 65 3.27 -5.30 6.47
C ILE A 65 3.21 -3.77 6.55
N ARG A 66 3.49 -3.09 5.44
CA ARG A 66 3.37 -1.62 5.39
C ARG A 66 2.22 -1.20 4.48
N PRO A 67 1.41 -0.23 4.91
CA PRO A 67 0.34 0.28 4.06
C PRO A 67 0.92 1.11 2.91
N THR A 68 0.18 1.18 1.80
CA THR A 68 0.58 2.02 0.66
C THR A 68 -0.47 3.05 0.31
N LEU A 69 -0.03 4.12 -0.35
CA LEU A 69 -0.87 5.09 -1.03
C LEU A 69 -0.27 5.32 -2.41
N ASP A 70 -1.03 5.00 -3.45
CA ASP A 70 -0.55 5.02 -4.82
C ASP A 70 -1.46 5.86 -5.71
N VAL A 71 -0.84 6.70 -6.54
CA VAL A 71 -1.54 7.51 -7.53
C VAL A 71 -1.64 6.71 -8.82
N ASN A 72 -2.80 6.09 -9.06
CA ASN A 72 -3.05 5.21 -10.20
C ASN A 72 -3.39 5.96 -11.48
N GLY A 73 -3.76 7.22 -11.37
CA GLY A 73 -4.03 8.08 -12.51
C GLY A 73 -4.10 9.54 -12.11
N ILE A 74 -3.64 10.39 -13.01
CA ILE A 74 -3.74 11.84 -12.88
C ILE A 74 -4.03 12.42 -14.25
N TRP A 75 -5.00 13.32 -14.35
CA TRP A 75 -5.33 13.96 -15.61
C TRP A 75 -5.98 15.33 -15.41
N GLY A 76 -5.94 16.12 -16.44
CA GLY A 76 -6.49 17.48 -16.49
C GLY A 76 -5.79 18.28 -17.58
N GLY A 77 -6.31 19.46 -17.88
CA GLY A 77 -5.77 20.32 -18.92
C GLY A 77 -6.17 19.90 -20.32
N TYR A 78 -5.46 20.47 -21.29
CA TYR A 78 -5.67 20.21 -22.70
C TYR A 78 -4.86 18.99 -23.14
N THR A 79 -5.51 18.05 -23.79
CA THR A 79 -4.91 16.77 -24.24
C THR A 79 -4.99 16.57 -25.75
N GLY A 80 -5.47 17.58 -26.50
CA GLY A 80 -5.51 17.54 -27.96
C GLY A 80 -4.15 17.87 -28.60
N GLU A 81 -4.09 17.74 -29.90
CA GLU A 81 -2.88 18.06 -30.69
C GLU A 81 -2.56 19.54 -30.63
N GLY A 82 -1.25 19.87 -30.61
CA GLY A 82 -0.74 21.23 -30.54
C GLY A 82 -0.76 21.86 -29.17
N SER A 83 -0.44 23.14 -29.06
CA SER A 83 -0.39 23.90 -27.82
C SER A 83 -1.68 24.70 -27.59
N LYS A 84 -2.12 24.80 -26.35
CA LYS A 84 -3.24 25.66 -25.94
C LYS A 84 -2.92 26.37 -24.63
N THR A 85 -2.88 27.70 -24.69
CA THR A 85 -2.56 28.57 -23.55
C THR A 85 -3.78 28.82 -22.67
N VAL A 86 -4.42 27.72 -22.19
CA VAL A 86 -5.60 27.78 -21.33
C VAL A 86 -5.28 27.10 -20.00
N LEU A 87 -5.56 27.77 -18.88
CA LEU A 87 -5.48 27.19 -17.56
C LEU A 87 -6.68 26.25 -17.34
N PRO A 88 -6.46 25.00 -16.98
CA PRO A 88 -7.55 24.07 -16.72
C PRO A 88 -8.32 24.46 -15.46
N SER A 89 -9.66 24.42 -15.54
CA SER A 89 -10.52 24.65 -14.38
C SER A 89 -10.70 23.41 -13.49
N LYS A 90 -10.28 22.23 -13.97
CA LYS A 90 -10.42 20.96 -13.26
C LYS A 90 -9.20 20.09 -13.45
N ALA A 91 -8.82 19.38 -12.40
CA ALA A 91 -7.86 18.30 -12.43
C ALA A 91 -8.39 17.10 -11.61
N PHE A 92 -7.97 15.92 -11.95
CA PHE A 92 -8.46 14.67 -11.37
C PHE A 92 -7.30 13.77 -11.01
N ALA A 93 -7.49 12.97 -9.96
CA ALA A 93 -6.60 11.87 -9.63
C ALA A 93 -7.39 10.65 -9.19
N LYS A 94 -6.86 9.46 -9.49
CA LYS A 94 -7.28 8.19 -8.89
C LYS A 94 -6.20 7.76 -7.93
N ILE A 95 -6.60 7.44 -6.71
CA ILE A 95 -5.70 7.05 -5.63
C ILE A 95 -6.22 5.76 -5.04
N SER A 96 -5.34 4.80 -4.83
CA SER A 96 -5.63 3.59 -4.08
C SER A 96 -4.71 3.51 -2.86
N MET A 97 -5.19 2.84 -1.84
CA MET A 97 -4.45 2.56 -0.62
C MET A 97 -4.59 1.08 -0.31
N ARG A 98 -3.47 0.41 -0.09
CA ARG A 98 -3.47 -0.93 0.49
C ARG A 98 -3.32 -0.80 1.97
N LEU A 99 -4.23 -1.44 2.69
CA LEU A 99 -4.28 -1.39 4.14
C LEU A 99 -3.60 -2.63 4.73
N VAL A 100 -3.14 -2.47 5.96
CA VAL A 100 -2.57 -3.56 6.75
C VAL A 100 -3.49 -3.89 7.94
N PRO A 101 -3.28 -5.02 8.63
CA PRO A 101 -4.10 -5.41 9.76
C PRO A 101 -4.33 -4.27 10.76
N ASN A 102 -5.53 -4.23 11.34
CA ASN A 102 -6.06 -3.23 12.27
C ASN A 102 -6.43 -1.86 11.63
N GLN A 103 -6.12 -1.62 10.38
CA GLN A 103 -6.68 -0.46 9.68
C GLN A 103 -8.10 -0.77 9.19
N ASN A 104 -9.00 0.19 9.32
CA ASN A 104 -10.37 0.12 8.80
C ASN A 104 -10.49 0.99 7.56
N SER A 105 -11.06 0.46 6.49
CA SER A 105 -11.14 1.14 5.19
C SER A 105 -11.94 2.44 5.24
N LYS A 106 -13.03 2.48 6.02
CA LYS A 106 -13.88 3.68 6.17
C LYS A 106 -13.16 4.77 6.95
N ASP A 107 -12.45 4.39 8.02
CA ASP A 107 -11.69 5.35 8.83
C ASP A 107 -10.55 5.96 8.01
N ILE A 108 -9.81 5.14 7.26
CA ILE A 108 -8.76 5.61 6.36
C ILE A 108 -9.32 6.52 5.25
N THR A 109 -10.45 6.17 4.65
CA THR A 109 -11.12 7.03 3.67
C THR A 109 -11.52 8.37 4.26
N LYS A 110 -12.00 8.37 5.50
CA LYS A 110 -12.35 9.61 6.22
C LYS A 110 -11.11 10.46 6.49
N LEU A 111 -10.03 9.88 7.05
CA LEU A 111 -8.76 10.58 7.29
C LEU A 111 -8.21 11.20 6.00
N PHE A 112 -8.19 10.44 4.92
CA PHE A 112 -7.76 10.90 3.60
C PHE A 112 -8.61 12.07 3.10
N SER A 113 -9.94 11.94 3.15
CA SER A 113 -10.86 12.99 2.69
C SER A 113 -10.71 14.29 3.51
N ASP A 114 -10.61 14.16 4.84
CA ASP A 114 -10.48 15.29 5.73
C ASP A 114 -9.11 15.98 5.55
N HIS A 115 -8.05 15.20 5.40
CA HIS A 115 -6.73 15.74 5.08
C HIS A 115 -6.71 16.50 3.76
N LEU A 116 -7.26 15.94 2.68
CA LEU A 116 -7.34 16.63 1.40
C LEU A 116 -8.10 17.96 1.48
N LYS A 117 -9.21 17.98 2.22
CA LYS A 117 -9.98 19.22 2.45
C LYS A 117 -9.18 20.25 3.24
N SER A 118 -8.40 19.81 4.23
CA SER A 118 -7.60 20.71 5.09
C SER A 118 -6.44 21.37 4.32
N ILE A 119 -5.86 20.69 3.34
CA ILE A 119 -4.76 21.21 2.52
C ILE A 119 -5.21 21.82 1.19
N CYS A 120 -6.52 21.84 0.94
CA CYS A 120 -7.07 22.43 -0.28
C CYS A 120 -6.90 23.96 -0.26
N PRO A 121 -6.26 24.57 -1.28
CA PRO A 121 -6.14 26.01 -1.35
C PRO A 121 -7.52 26.69 -1.34
N ILE A 122 -7.62 27.86 -0.72
CA ILE A 122 -8.87 28.62 -0.60
C ILE A 122 -9.49 28.98 -1.98
N SER A 123 -8.64 29.07 -3.01
CA SER A 123 -9.06 29.33 -4.40
C SER A 123 -9.62 28.12 -5.12
N CYS A 124 -9.63 26.95 -4.50
CA CYS A 124 -10.05 25.69 -5.10
C CYS A 124 -11.15 25.03 -4.28
N SER A 125 -11.83 24.08 -4.90
CA SER A 125 -12.71 23.14 -4.20
C SER A 125 -12.29 21.72 -4.53
N ILE A 126 -12.40 20.83 -3.55
CA ILE A 126 -12.06 19.42 -3.73
C ILE A 126 -13.30 18.55 -3.49
N LYS A 127 -13.50 17.57 -4.35
CA LYS A 127 -14.48 16.52 -4.18
C LYS A 127 -13.77 15.17 -4.12
N VAL A 128 -13.95 14.45 -3.03
CA VAL A 128 -13.49 13.07 -2.87
C VAL A 128 -14.67 12.14 -3.10
N THR A 129 -14.47 11.12 -3.91
CA THR A 129 -15.49 10.08 -4.17
C THR A 129 -14.85 8.74 -3.83
N GLU A 130 -15.40 8.05 -2.85
CA GLU A 130 -15.02 6.69 -2.52
C GLU A 130 -15.68 5.74 -3.53
N HIS A 131 -14.94 4.74 -4.00
CA HIS A 131 -15.46 3.73 -4.92
C HIS A 131 -15.77 2.42 -4.20
N HIS A 132 -14.79 1.84 -3.52
CA HIS A 132 -14.93 0.62 -2.73
C HIS A 132 -13.79 0.54 -1.71
N GLY A 133 -14.01 -0.21 -0.66
CA GLY A 133 -12.99 -0.55 0.34
C GLY A 133 -13.13 -2.01 0.75
N GLY A 134 -12.06 -2.58 1.27
CA GLY A 134 -12.00 -3.92 1.84
C GLY A 134 -11.15 -3.92 3.10
N GLU A 135 -11.48 -4.80 4.02
CA GLU A 135 -10.74 -4.92 5.26
C GLU A 135 -9.56 -5.90 5.10
N PRO A 136 -8.40 -5.59 5.66
CA PRO A 136 -7.29 -6.53 5.68
C PRO A 136 -7.60 -7.75 6.54
N VAL A 137 -7.11 -8.91 6.13
CA VAL A 137 -7.32 -10.18 6.82
C VAL A 137 -6.00 -10.80 7.18
N VAL A 138 -5.88 -11.28 8.42
CA VAL A 138 -4.76 -12.11 8.89
C VAL A 138 -5.28 -13.48 9.29
N VAL A 139 -4.67 -14.51 8.75
CA VAL A 139 -5.00 -15.89 9.12
C VAL A 139 -4.28 -16.25 10.42
N ASP A 140 -5.03 -16.72 11.41
CA ASP A 140 -4.44 -17.26 12.65
C ASP A 140 -3.73 -18.58 12.35
N THR A 141 -2.42 -18.58 12.50
CA THR A 141 -1.55 -19.74 12.29
C THR A 141 -1.74 -20.85 13.35
N ASN A 142 -2.49 -20.58 14.42
CA ASN A 142 -2.80 -21.58 15.44
C ASN A 142 -4.01 -22.44 15.12
N THR A 143 -4.78 -22.09 14.09
CA THR A 143 -5.96 -22.86 13.68
C THR A 143 -5.61 -24.28 13.22
N LYS A 144 -6.53 -25.23 13.43
CA LYS A 144 -6.37 -26.60 12.94
C LYS A 144 -6.22 -26.67 11.43
N GLY A 145 -6.96 -25.82 10.68
CA GLY A 145 -6.89 -25.75 9.22
C GLY A 145 -5.51 -25.32 8.75
N TYR A 146 -4.95 -24.26 9.35
CA TYR A 146 -3.60 -23.82 9.02
C TYR A 146 -2.55 -24.89 9.28
N LYS A 147 -2.59 -25.53 10.46
CA LYS A 147 -1.64 -26.61 10.82
C LYS A 147 -1.73 -27.79 9.86
N ALA A 148 -2.95 -28.23 9.50
CA ALA A 148 -3.14 -29.29 8.53
C ALA A 148 -2.57 -28.94 7.14
N ALA A 149 -2.79 -27.71 6.67
CA ALA A 149 -2.20 -27.23 5.43
C ALA A 149 -0.67 -27.19 5.50
N PHE A 150 -0.12 -26.65 6.59
CA PHE A 150 1.33 -26.60 6.82
C PHE A 150 1.97 -27.99 6.76
N ASP A 151 1.38 -28.98 7.47
CA ASP A 151 1.88 -30.36 7.48
C ASP A 151 1.76 -31.03 6.11
N ALA A 152 0.70 -30.77 5.36
CA ALA A 152 0.52 -31.26 4.01
C ALA A 152 1.60 -30.71 3.06
N PHE A 153 1.87 -29.41 3.11
CA PHE A 153 2.96 -28.79 2.33
C PHE A 153 4.32 -29.40 2.68
N LYS A 154 4.62 -29.52 3.98
CA LYS A 154 5.87 -30.13 4.45
C LYS A 154 6.02 -31.57 3.95
N THR A 155 4.95 -32.36 3.98
CA THR A 155 4.95 -33.75 3.51
C THR A 155 5.18 -33.85 2.02
N VAL A 156 4.50 -33.02 1.21
CA VAL A 156 4.56 -33.11 -0.26
C VAL A 156 5.92 -32.63 -0.80
N TRP A 157 6.42 -31.51 -0.27
CA TRP A 157 7.67 -30.92 -0.80
C TRP A 157 8.91 -31.22 0.02
N ASN A 158 8.77 -31.94 1.13
CA ASN A 158 9.87 -32.23 2.06
C ASN A 158 10.63 -30.95 2.50
N LYS A 159 9.90 -29.84 2.60
CA LYS A 159 10.39 -28.53 3.04
C LYS A 159 9.38 -27.89 3.97
N GLU A 160 9.87 -27.17 4.96
CA GLU A 160 9.04 -26.40 5.86
C GLU A 160 8.55 -25.12 5.16
N PRO A 161 7.22 -24.91 5.06
CA PRO A 161 6.70 -23.70 4.46
C PRO A 161 6.98 -22.48 5.34
N ILE A 162 7.32 -21.38 4.70
CA ILE A 162 7.54 -20.09 5.36
C ILE A 162 6.30 -19.24 5.13
N PRO A 163 5.53 -18.90 6.18
CA PRO A 163 4.38 -18.03 6.02
C PRO A 163 4.83 -16.60 5.68
N THR A 164 4.19 -15.99 4.70
CA THR A 164 4.43 -14.62 4.28
C THR A 164 3.18 -13.78 4.39
N TYR A 165 3.35 -12.47 4.51
CA TYR A 165 2.28 -11.51 4.31
C TYR A 165 2.24 -11.08 2.84
N ASP A 166 1.06 -10.89 2.30
CA ASP A 166 0.87 -10.38 0.95
C ASP A 166 -0.14 -9.21 0.99
N GLY A 167 0.22 -8.10 0.36
CA GLY A 167 -0.64 -6.93 0.22
C GLY A 167 -1.73 -7.05 -0.84
N GLY A 168 -1.91 -8.22 -1.45
CA GLY A 168 -2.93 -8.49 -2.46
C GLY A 168 -4.33 -8.63 -1.88
N SER A 169 -5.36 -8.26 -2.67
CA SER A 169 -6.75 -8.62 -2.37
C SER A 169 -7.02 -9.99 -2.97
N ILE A 170 -7.49 -10.93 -2.15
CA ILE A 170 -8.00 -12.22 -2.64
C ILE A 170 -9.51 -12.06 -2.78
N PRO A 171 -10.07 -12.08 -4.00
CA PRO A 171 -11.52 -12.10 -4.16
C PRO A 171 -12.04 -13.44 -3.65
N ILE A 172 -12.86 -13.40 -2.63
CA ILE A 172 -13.54 -14.56 -2.05
C ILE A 172 -14.98 -14.57 -2.59
#